data_f13983e7780cc5165893514e639d255d
#
_entry.id   f13983e7780cc5165893514e639d255d
#
_cell.length_a   1.000
_cell.length_b   1.000
_cell.length_c   1.000
_cell.angle_alpha   90.00
_cell.angle_beta   90.00
_cell.angle_gamma   90.00
#
_symmetry.space_group_name_H-M   'P 1'
#
loop_
_entity.id
_entity.type
_entity.pdbx_description
1 polymer ?
#
loop_
_entity_poly.entity_id
_entity_poly.type
_entity_poly.pdbx_seq_one_letter_code
_entity_poly.pdbx_strand_id
1 'polypeptide(L)'
;RDCLLSRGLGDVYKRQELNTSSLPDLIFTMLFFFMIVTTMREVTLKVQFQVPQGTELEKLEKKSLVSFIYIGKPLPEFQKKMGAESRIQLNDKFAEVSEVQDYIYQERENMKEEDQPFMTVSLKVDKDTKMGIVQDVKQALRQAYALKINYSATQRQ
;
A
#
# COMPACT_ATOMS: atom_id res chain seq x y z
N ARG A 1 1.97 64.03 -46.95
CA ARG A 1 1.59 64.33 -45.54
C ARG A 1 1.00 63.15 -44.81
N ASP A 2 0.82 62.02 -45.46
CA ASP A 2 0.13 60.86 -44.89
C ASP A 2 1.04 59.66 -44.57
N CYS A 3 2.37 59.83 -44.68
CA CYS A 3 3.32 58.76 -44.38
C CYS A 3 3.75 58.57 -42.92
N LEU A 4 3.30 59.43 -42.01
CA LEU A 4 3.74 59.37 -40.59
C LEU A 4 2.79 58.67 -39.67
N LEU A 5 1.55 58.38 -40.11
CA LEU A 5 0.55 57.65 -39.29
C LEU A 5 0.53 56.14 -39.46
N SER A 6 1.19 55.63 -40.48
CA SER A 6 1.23 54.22 -40.76
C SER A 6 2.33 53.43 -39.99
N ARG A 7 3.22 54.15 -39.32
CA ARG A 7 4.40 53.51 -38.67
C ARG A 7 4.18 53.09 -37.20
N GLY A 8 3.07 53.52 -36.63
CA GLY A 8 2.81 53.28 -35.22
C GLY A 8 1.95 52.05 -34.89
N LEU A 9 1.26 51.48 -35.88
CA LEU A 9 0.33 50.35 -35.64
C LEU A 9 0.93 48.99 -35.98
N GLY A 10 2.08 48.93 -36.64
CA GLY A 10 2.74 47.66 -36.98
C GLY A 10 3.56 47.04 -35.84
N ASP A 11 3.97 47.84 -34.89
CA ASP A 11 4.82 47.36 -33.78
C ASP A 11 4.05 46.85 -32.58
N VAL A 12 2.75 47.10 -32.50
CA VAL A 12 1.92 46.65 -31.36
C VAL A 12 1.55 45.16 -31.48
N TYR A 13 1.60 44.62 -32.69
CA TYR A 13 1.41 43.19 -32.93
C TYR A 13 2.73 42.45 -33.17
N LYS A 14 3.82 42.90 -32.58
CA LYS A 14 4.98 42.03 -32.40
C LYS A 14 4.50 40.92 -31.49
N ARG A 15 4.18 39.79 -32.12
CA ARG A 15 3.79 38.56 -31.45
C ARG A 15 4.71 38.36 -30.23
N GLN A 16 4.11 38.52 -29.09
CA GLN A 16 4.69 38.01 -27.87
C GLN A 16 4.75 36.51 -28.10
N GLU A 17 5.86 36.01 -28.63
CA GLU A 17 6.13 34.58 -28.70
C GLU A 17 6.05 34.11 -27.28
N LEU A 18 4.93 33.44 -26.98
CA LEU A 18 4.78 32.71 -25.76
C LEU A 18 6.00 31.79 -25.67
N ASN A 19 6.86 32.07 -24.71
CA ASN A 19 8.05 31.26 -24.48
C ASN A 19 7.59 29.90 -24.00
N THR A 20 7.24 29.03 -24.95
CA THR A 20 6.73 27.68 -24.71
C THR A 20 7.84 26.73 -24.24
N SER A 21 9.08 27.18 -24.16
CA SER A 21 10.22 26.36 -23.73
C SER A 21 10.14 25.96 -22.26
N SER A 22 9.37 26.68 -21.44
CA SER A 22 9.15 26.32 -20.02
C SER A 22 7.94 25.41 -19.78
N LEU A 23 7.04 25.25 -20.74
CA LEU A 23 5.87 24.36 -20.62
C LEU A 23 6.25 22.88 -20.44
N PRO A 24 7.19 22.31 -21.23
CA PRO A 24 7.63 20.93 -21.00
C PRO A 24 8.23 20.73 -19.63
N ASP A 25 8.99 21.68 -19.10
CA ASP A 25 9.61 21.59 -17.77
C ASP A 25 8.56 21.57 -16.67
N LEU A 26 7.53 22.42 -16.77
CA LEU A 26 6.41 22.43 -15.83
C LEU A 26 5.65 21.09 -15.84
N ILE A 27 5.41 20.52 -17.02
CA ILE A 27 4.76 19.23 -17.18
C ILE A 27 5.65 18.11 -16.59
N PHE A 28 6.95 18.11 -16.86
CA PHE A 28 7.91 17.17 -16.30
C PHE A 28 7.98 17.26 -14.78
N THR A 29 8.01 18.46 -14.23
CA THR A 29 8.03 18.68 -12.78
C THR A 29 6.76 18.15 -12.13
N MET A 30 5.58 18.37 -12.73
CA MET A 30 4.31 17.85 -12.25
C MET A 30 4.25 16.33 -12.33
N LEU A 31 4.67 15.72 -13.42
CA LEU A 31 4.73 14.28 -13.58
C LEU A 31 5.70 13.64 -12.57
N PHE A 32 6.87 14.24 -12.37
CA PHE A 32 7.85 13.79 -11.39
C PHE A 32 7.33 13.89 -9.96
N PHE A 33 6.65 15.00 -9.64
CA PHE A 33 5.99 15.19 -8.34
C PHE A 33 4.93 14.12 -8.09
N PHE A 34 4.04 13.87 -9.06
CA PHE A 34 3.04 12.80 -8.95
C PHE A 34 3.68 11.41 -8.84
N MET A 35 4.75 11.16 -9.58
CA MET A 35 5.50 9.91 -9.48
C MET A 35 6.04 9.69 -8.07
N ILE A 36 6.66 10.70 -7.45
CA ILE A 36 7.16 10.61 -6.08
C ILE A 36 6.02 10.36 -5.10
N VAL A 37 4.92 11.11 -5.21
CA VAL A 37 3.75 10.95 -4.30
C VAL A 37 3.14 9.57 -4.42
N THR A 38 3.08 8.99 -5.63
CA THR A 38 2.49 7.65 -5.83
C THR A 38 3.41 6.51 -5.38
N THR A 39 4.73 6.68 -5.40
CA THR A 39 5.68 5.63 -5.00
C THR A 39 5.88 5.53 -3.49
N MET A 40 5.50 6.53 -2.72
CA MET A 40 5.72 6.58 -1.25
C MET A 40 4.59 5.93 -0.41
N ARG A 41 3.82 5.01 -0.96
CA ARG A 41 2.88 4.22 -0.16
C ARG A 41 3.60 3.07 0.54
N GLU A 42 4.26 3.37 1.63
CA GLU A 42 4.76 2.35 2.56
C GLU A 42 3.72 2.10 3.65
N VAL A 43 3.43 0.83 3.89
CA VAL A 43 2.54 0.42 4.98
C VAL A 43 3.21 0.76 6.32
N THR A 44 2.61 1.68 7.06
CA THR A 44 3.11 2.03 8.38
C THR A 44 2.78 0.93 9.39
N LEU A 45 3.78 0.22 9.85
CA LEU A 45 3.61 -0.84 10.85
C LEU A 45 3.25 -0.22 12.20
N LYS A 46 2.05 -0.50 12.66
CA LYS A 46 1.51 -0.08 13.98
C LYS A 46 1.59 -1.16 15.03
N VAL A 47 2.02 -2.35 14.63
CA VAL A 47 2.27 -3.48 15.52
C VAL A 47 3.74 -3.82 15.58
N GLN A 48 4.23 -4.14 16.77
CA GLN A 48 5.53 -4.77 16.93
C GLN A 48 5.37 -6.25 16.59
N PHE A 49 6.18 -6.76 15.69
CA PHE A 49 6.24 -8.19 15.45
C PHE A 49 7.69 -8.64 15.34
N GLN A 50 8.02 -9.69 16.05
CA GLN A 50 9.25 -10.43 15.87
C GLN A 50 8.89 -11.73 15.18
N VAL A 51 9.42 -11.91 13.99
CA VAL A 51 9.12 -13.08 13.17
C VAL A 51 9.68 -14.31 13.84
N PRO A 52 8.88 -15.37 14.05
CA PRO A 52 9.40 -16.63 14.58
C PRO A 52 10.43 -17.23 13.62
N GLN A 53 11.41 -17.95 14.16
CA GLN A 53 12.42 -18.62 13.36
C GLN A 53 11.83 -19.87 12.74
N GLY A 54 11.94 -20.01 11.42
CA GLY A 54 11.51 -21.20 10.66
C GLY A 54 12.69 -21.87 9.98
N THR A 55 12.55 -23.17 9.73
CA THR A 55 13.60 -23.99 9.12
C THR A 55 13.53 -23.95 7.59
N GLU A 56 12.33 -23.80 7.04
CA GLU A 56 12.09 -23.75 5.61
C GLU A 56 11.30 -22.48 5.26
N LEU A 57 11.82 -21.71 4.32
CA LEU A 57 11.21 -20.47 3.83
C LEU A 57 11.05 -20.55 2.31
N GLU A 58 9.82 -20.52 1.84
CA GLU A 58 9.53 -20.32 0.42
C GLU A 58 9.46 -18.84 0.08
N LYS A 59 10.11 -18.47 -1.03
CA LYS A 59 10.08 -17.11 -1.54
C LYS A 59 8.81 -16.88 -2.34
N LEU A 60 8.04 -15.88 -1.97
CA LEU A 60 6.84 -15.50 -2.70
C LEU A 60 7.21 -14.94 -4.09
N GLU A 61 6.77 -15.60 -5.14
CA GLU A 61 7.15 -15.27 -6.51
C GLU A 61 6.54 -13.96 -7.02
N LYS A 62 5.31 -13.65 -6.62
CA LYS A 62 4.58 -12.45 -7.08
C LYS A 62 4.03 -11.64 -5.91
N LYS A 63 4.71 -10.56 -5.58
CA LYS A 63 4.30 -9.66 -4.48
C LYS A 63 2.95 -8.98 -4.71
N SER A 64 2.54 -8.79 -5.97
CA SER A 64 1.26 -8.14 -6.33
C SER A 64 0.02 -8.98 -5.98
N LEU A 65 0.19 -10.29 -5.79
CA LEU A 65 -0.89 -11.20 -5.44
C LEU A 65 -0.91 -11.56 -3.95
N VAL A 66 -0.11 -10.87 -3.15
CA VAL A 66 0.05 -11.18 -1.74
C VAL A 66 -0.57 -10.08 -0.89
N SER A 67 -1.57 -10.45 -0.13
CA SER A 67 -2.15 -9.58 0.91
C SER A 67 -1.49 -9.85 2.25
N PHE A 68 -1.05 -8.79 2.91
CA PHE A 68 -0.35 -8.91 4.19
C PHE A 68 -1.28 -8.62 5.36
N ILE A 69 -1.28 -9.51 6.34
CA ILE A 69 -1.98 -9.36 7.62
C ILE A 69 -0.94 -9.43 8.73
N TYR A 70 -0.88 -8.40 9.55
CA TYR A 70 0.02 -8.31 10.68
C TYR A 70 -0.74 -8.58 11.98
N ILE A 71 -0.21 -9.45 12.82
CA ILE A 71 -0.79 -9.78 14.12
C ILE A 71 0.30 -9.65 15.18
N GLY A 72 0.10 -8.72 16.11
CA GLY A 72 1.08 -8.47 17.15
C GLY A 72 0.61 -7.44 18.16
N LYS A 73 1.46 -7.17 19.13
CA LYS A 73 1.21 -6.12 20.13
C LYS A 73 1.30 -4.74 19.47
N PRO A 74 0.40 -3.81 19.77
CA PRO A 74 0.50 -2.44 19.30
C PRO A 74 1.80 -1.78 19.76
N LEU A 75 2.28 -0.79 18.99
CA LEU A 75 3.39 0.06 19.42
C LEU A 75 3.06 0.78 20.75
N PRO A 76 4.05 1.13 21.56
CA PRO A 76 3.84 1.76 22.89
C PRO A 76 2.95 3.00 22.84
N GLU A 77 2.97 3.74 21.73
CA GLU A 77 2.13 4.93 21.51
C GLU A 77 0.64 4.59 21.45
N PHE A 78 0.30 3.45 20.84
CA PHE A 78 -1.08 2.97 20.70
C PHE A 78 -1.54 2.12 21.89
N GLN A 79 -0.60 1.50 22.63
CA GLN A 79 -0.92 0.71 23.81
C GLN A 79 -1.62 1.54 24.90
N LYS A 80 -1.30 2.83 25.01
CA LYS A 80 -1.94 3.74 25.97
C LYS A 80 -3.43 3.95 25.69
N LYS A 81 -3.85 3.81 24.42
CA LYS A 81 -5.25 4.02 24.00
C LYS A 81 -6.03 2.72 23.84
N MET A 82 -5.38 1.65 23.43
CA MET A 82 -6.02 0.41 22.98
C MET A 82 -5.67 -0.82 23.84
N GLY A 83 -4.76 -0.67 24.82
CA GLY A 83 -4.29 -1.79 25.62
C GLY A 83 -3.10 -2.54 25.00
N ALA A 84 -2.51 -3.43 25.78
CA ALA A 84 -1.30 -4.20 25.41
C ALA A 84 -1.63 -5.57 24.76
N GLU A 85 -2.89 -5.85 24.46
CA GLU A 85 -3.28 -7.10 23.84
C GLU A 85 -2.88 -7.16 22.36
N SER A 86 -2.62 -8.38 21.86
CA SER A 86 -2.32 -8.60 20.44
C SER A 86 -3.51 -8.22 19.58
N ARG A 87 -3.27 -7.43 18.54
CA ARG A 87 -4.28 -6.94 17.61
C ARG A 87 -3.91 -7.27 16.17
N ILE A 88 -4.90 -7.25 15.32
CA ILE A 88 -4.77 -7.47 13.89
C ILE A 88 -4.62 -6.11 13.22
N GLN A 89 -3.67 -5.98 12.31
CA GLN A 89 -3.51 -4.82 11.45
C GLN A 89 -3.69 -5.24 10.00
N LEU A 90 -4.63 -4.60 9.32
CA LEU A 90 -4.85 -4.70 7.89
C LEU A 90 -4.40 -3.40 7.23
N ASN A 91 -3.40 -3.46 6.38
CA ASN A 91 -2.75 -2.26 5.84
C ASN A 91 -2.34 -1.29 6.97
N ASP A 92 -2.96 -0.11 7.04
CA ASP A 92 -2.64 0.94 8.01
C ASP A 92 -3.65 1.06 9.16
N LYS A 93 -4.61 0.14 9.27
CA LYS A 93 -5.67 0.19 10.28
C LYS A 93 -5.66 -1.04 11.18
N PHE A 94 -5.96 -0.82 12.46
CA PHE A 94 -6.32 -1.92 13.34
C PHE A 94 -7.71 -2.43 12.95
N ALA A 95 -7.86 -3.74 12.92
CA ALA A 95 -9.07 -4.41 12.51
C ALA A 95 -9.43 -5.55 13.47
N GLU A 96 -10.69 -5.92 13.46
CA GLU A 96 -11.17 -7.11 14.16
C GLU A 96 -11.23 -8.31 13.22
N VAL A 97 -11.40 -9.50 13.79
CA VAL A 97 -11.47 -10.76 13.01
C VAL A 97 -12.61 -10.73 11.98
N SER A 98 -13.74 -10.12 12.32
CA SER A 98 -14.88 -9.93 11.40
C SER A 98 -14.53 -9.10 10.17
N GLU A 99 -13.74 -8.06 10.36
CA GLU A 99 -13.33 -7.15 9.27
C GLU A 99 -12.29 -7.78 8.33
N VAL A 100 -11.57 -8.81 8.79
CA VAL A 100 -10.61 -9.57 7.95
C VAL A 100 -11.32 -10.21 6.77
N GLN A 101 -12.50 -10.76 6.99
CA GLN A 101 -13.27 -11.42 5.93
C GLN A 101 -13.68 -10.42 4.85
N ASP A 102 -14.24 -9.28 5.24
CA ASP A 102 -14.68 -8.23 4.31
C ASP A 102 -13.49 -7.62 3.54
N TYR A 103 -12.36 -7.42 4.24
CA TYR A 103 -11.12 -6.94 3.62
C TYR A 103 -10.63 -7.89 2.53
N ILE A 104 -10.61 -9.18 2.78
CA ILE A 104 -10.17 -10.18 1.81
C ILE A 104 -11.12 -10.27 0.60
N TYR A 105 -12.43 -10.14 0.83
CA TYR A 105 -13.38 -10.05 -0.28
C TYR A 105 -13.10 -8.84 -1.17
N GLN A 106 -12.89 -7.66 -0.59
CA GLN A 106 -12.58 -6.45 -1.35
C GLN A 106 -11.24 -6.57 -2.12
N GLU A 107 -10.22 -7.11 -1.49
CA GLU A 107 -8.92 -7.36 -2.15
C GLU A 107 -9.08 -8.33 -3.33
N ARG A 108 -9.89 -9.37 -3.16
CA ARG A 108 -10.15 -10.33 -4.21
C ARG A 108 -10.94 -9.72 -5.38
N GLU A 109 -11.94 -8.90 -5.11
CA GLU A 109 -12.70 -8.20 -6.14
C GLU A 109 -11.85 -7.19 -6.93
N ASN A 110 -10.87 -6.57 -6.27
CA ASN A 110 -9.93 -5.65 -6.92
C ASN A 110 -8.89 -6.37 -7.81
N MET A 111 -8.73 -7.68 -7.64
CA MET A 111 -7.85 -8.48 -8.48
C MET A 111 -8.56 -8.90 -9.77
N LYS A 112 -7.77 -9.11 -10.83
CA LYS A 112 -8.29 -9.70 -12.07
C LYS A 112 -8.78 -11.13 -11.80
N GLU A 113 -9.83 -11.55 -12.48
CA GLU A 113 -10.41 -12.90 -12.33
C GLU A 113 -9.38 -14.02 -12.54
N GLU A 114 -8.42 -13.80 -13.45
CA GLU A 114 -7.30 -14.73 -13.70
C GLU A 114 -6.35 -14.88 -12.52
N ASP A 115 -6.19 -13.83 -11.72
CA ASP A 115 -5.25 -13.78 -10.58
C ASP A 115 -5.90 -14.20 -9.25
N GLN A 116 -7.22 -14.17 -9.15
CA GLN A 116 -7.96 -14.53 -7.93
C GLN A 116 -7.61 -15.92 -7.37
N PRO A 117 -7.43 -16.98 -8.18
CA PRO A 117 -7.03 -18.29 -7.68
C PRO A 117 -5.61 -18.33 -7.09
N PHE A 118 -4.76 -17.37 -7.48
CA PHE A 118 -3.38 -17.27 -7.04
C PHE A 118 -3.18 -16.34 -5.85
N MET A 119 -4.26 -15.71 -5.38
CA MET A 119 -4.21 -14.86 -4.20
C MET A 119 -3.61 -15.61 -3.02
N THR A 120 -2.58 -15.04 -2.44
CA THR A 120 -1.88 -15.60 -1.29
C THR A 120 -1.97 -14.62 -0.13
N VAL A 121 -2.38 -15.07 1.03
CA VAL A 121 -2.40 -14.26 2.25
C VAL A 121 -1.16 -14.58 3.08
N SER A 122 -0.33 -13.58 3.30
CA SER A 122 0.86 -13.70 4.15
C SER A 122 0.55 -13.20 5.56
N LEU A 123 0.51 -14.13 6.50
CA LEU A 123 0.33 -13.84 7.91
C LEU A 123 1.68 -13.55 8.56
N LYS A 124 1.86 -12.35 9.04
CA LYS A 124 3.03 -11.94 9.82
C LYS A 124 2.63 -11.87 11.29
N VAL A 125 2.89 -12.95 11.99
CA VAL A 125 2.49 -13.15 13.38
C VAL A 125 3.70 -12.96 14.29
N ASP A 126 3.53 -12.17 15.35
CA ASP A 126 4.53 -12.05 16.40
C ASP A 126 4.58 -13.33 17.24
N LYS A 127 5.80 -13.71 17.67
CA LYS A 127 6.05 -14.90 18.46
C LYS A 127 5.24 -14.99 19.76
N ASP A 128 4.93 -13.85 20.35
CA ASP A 128 4.22 -13.73 21.64
C ASP A 128 2.70 -13.61 21.48
N THR A 129 2.19 -13.77 20.24
CA THR A 129 0.76 -13.66 19.95
C THR A 129 0.02 -14.92 20.43
N LYS A 130 -1.16 -14.72 21.01
CA LYS A 130 -2.04 -15.83 21.42
C LYS A 130 -2.51 -16.61 20.18
N MET A 131 -2.33 -17.92 20.17
CA MET A 131 -2.73 -18.79 19.06
C MET A 131 -4.24 -18.77 18.77
N GLY A 132 -5.07 -18.43 19.74
CA GLY A 132 -6.51 -18.26 19.53
C GLY A 132 -6.84 -17.22 18.45
N ILE A 133 -6.20 -16.07 18.50
CA ILE A 133 -6.38 -14.99 17.49
C ILE A 133 -5.97 -15.48 16.10
N VAL A 134 -4.85 -16.21 16.02
CA VAL A 134 -4.37 -16.78 14.75
C VAL A 134 -5.36 -17.79 14.18
N GLN A 135 -5.95 -18.62 15.03
CA GLN A 135 -6.96 -19.60 14.64
C GLN A 135 -8.23 -18.92 14.12
N ASP A 136 -8.70 -17.87 14.80
CA ASP A 136 -9.88 -17.10 14.39
C ASP A 136 -9.65 -16.42 13.04
N VAL A 137 -8.47 -15.82 12.83
CA VAL A 137 -8.08 -15.24 11.54
C VAL A 137 -8.02 -16.29 10.44
N LYS A 138 -7.44 -17.47 10.72
CA LYS A 138 -7.44 -18.60 9.76
C LYS A 138 -8.83 -19.04 9.37
N GLN A 139 -9.75 -19.09 10.33
CA GLN A 139 -11.13 -19.46 10.07
C GLN A 139 -11.85 -18.41 9.21
N ALA A 140 -11.64 -17.10 9.49
CA ALA A 140 -12.16 -16.00 8.70
C ALA A 140 -11.62 -16.05 7.26
N LEU A 141 -10.33 -16.31 7.08
CA LEU A 141 -9.71 -16.45 5.77
C LEU A 141 -10.27 -17.65 4.98
N ARG A 142 -10.53 -18.76 5.67
CA ARG A 142 -11.14 -19.94 5.06
C ARG A 142 -12.58 -19.66 4.61
N GLN A 143 -13.34 -18.90 5.37
CA GLN A 143 -14.69 -18.45 5.00
C GLN A 143 -14.67 -17.47 3.82
N ALA A 144 -13.61 -16.65 3.69
CA ALA A 144 -13.39 -15.75 2.57
C ALA A 144 -12.78 -16.43 1.32
N TYR A 145 -12.68 -17.76 1.31
CA TYR A 145 -12.06 -18.52 0.22
C TYR A 145 -10.59 -18.20 -0.07
N ALA A 146 -9.88 -17.59 0.86
CA ALA A 146 -8.44 -17.38 0.78
C ALA A 146 -7.71 -18.63 1.27
N LEU A 147 -7.55 -19.62 0.40
CA LEU A 147 -7.04 -20.95 0.77
C LEU A 147 -5.51 -21.01 0.83
N LYS A 148 -4.82 -20.08 0.15
CA LYS A 148 -3.36 -20.02 0.18
C LYS A 148 -2.91 -19.07 1.29
N ILE A 149 -2.52 -19.65 2.41
CA ILE A 149 -2.02 -18.91 3.56
C ILE A 149 -0.52 -19.22 3.72
N ASN A 150 0.29 -18.19 3.77
CA ASN A 150 1.71 -18.29 4.04
C ASN A 150 2.05 -17.62 5.37
N TYR A 151 2.94 -18.24 6.14
CA TYR A 151 3.44 -17.68 7.40
C TYR A 151 4.83 -17.11 7.18
N SER A 152 5.02 -15.84 7.53
CA SER A 152 6.35 -15.25 7.51
C SER A 152 7.12 -15.64 8.76
N ALA A 153 8.28 -16.24 8.56
CA ALA A 153 9.21 -16.63 9.62
C ALA A 153 10.63 -16.21 9.24
N THR A 154 11.50 -16.06 10.21
CA THR A 154 12.94 -15.83 10.00
C THR A 154 13.69 -17.15 10.02
N GLN A 155 14.66 -17.30 9.12
CA GLN A 155 15.47 -18.53 9.09
C GLN A 155 16.28 -18.64 10.38
N ARG A 156 16.25 -19.81 10.99
CA ARG A 156 17.08 -20.12 12.16
C ARG A 156 18.54 -20.25 11.68
N GLN A 157 19.41 -19.43 12.23
CA GLN A 157 20.86 -19.57 12.09
C GLN A 157 21.39 -20.67 13.01
#